data_77650b44fd96039734eaa355a3014bea
#
_entry.id   77650b44fd96039734eaa355a3014bea
#
_cell.length_a   1.000
_cell.length_b   1.000
_cell.length_c   1.000
_cell.angle_alpha   90.00
_cell.angle_beta   90.00
_cell.angle_gamma   90.00
#
_symmetry.space_group_name_H-M   'P 1'
#
loop_
_entity.id
_entity.type
_entity.pdbx_description
1 polymer ?
#
loop_
_entity_poly.entity_id
_entity_poly.type
_entity_poly.pdbx_seq_one_letter_code
_entity_poly.pdbx_strand_id
1 'polypeptide(L)'
;MPKDSGIGAASKRREDVRFLTGRGVYTDDLKIQAQAHAVMVRSTVAHGRIVSIDTSAAAAMPGVLAVFTGEDFKDVGGNPAGWLIKSRNGEPMREPKRPVLAHGKVRHVGDAYAAVVAETYQEARDAAQQLADDTVIEELPAIIDMKAAAADASNRVHDEIPDNICFDWGWIEDNRAAVDAVFAKAPHVTTLELVNNRLVPNAMEPRASIGEYFPGTGDYKLTTTSQNPHLTRLLVAAFVMGIPENKLTVVAPDVGGGFGSKIYHYGEEALVLAAAKKLGRAVRWTAERSESFLTDAHGRDHVTKIELGCTKDG
;
A
#
# COMPACT_ATOMS: atom_id res chain seq x y z
N MET A 1 -5.80 44.27 -13.28
CA MET A 1 -4.37 43.90 -13.26
C MET A 1 -4.20 42.70 -12.34
N PRO A 2 -3.40 41.68 -12.69
CA PRO A 2 -3.11 40.61 -11.76
C PRO A 2 -2.46 41.20 -10.52
N LYS A 3 -2.89 40.77 -9.34
CA LYS A 3 -2.25 41.16 -8.08
C LYS A 3 -0.90 40.44 -7.98
N ASP A 4 0.18 41.18 -7.84
CA ASP A 4 1.53 40.65 -7.73
C ASP A 4 1.84 40.14 -6.30
N SER A 5 0.99 40.45 -5.31
CA SER A 5 1.14 39.97 -3.92
C SER A 5 -0.19 39.97 -3.16
N GLY A 6 -0.26 39.18 -2.08
CA GLY A 6 -1.43 39.08 -1.21
C GLY A 6 -2.49 38.09 -1.68
N ILE A 7 -3.69 38.19 -1.08
CA ILE A 7 -4.80 37.27 -1.39
C ILE A 7 -5.23 37.43 -2.86
N GLY A 8 -5.23 36.34 -3.62
CA GLY A 8 -5.57 36.31 -5.04
C GLY A 8 -4.37 36.54 -5.99
N ALA A 9 -3.15 36.66 -5.46
CA ALA A 9 -1.95 36.68 -6.29
C ALA A 9 -1.61 35.28 -6.87
N ALA A 10 -1.15 35.22 -8.13
CA ALA A 10 -0.65 34.02 -8.76
C ALA A 10 0.78 33.71 -8.28
N SER A 11 0.89 33.22 -7.03
CA SER A 11 2.19 32.89 -6.45
C SER A 11 2.82 31.68 -7.15
N LYS A 12 4.06 31.83 -7.62
CA LYS A 12 4.82 30.72 -8.21
C LYS A 12 5.50 29.89 -7.12
N ARG A 13 5.56 28.57 -7.31
CA ARG A 13 6.33 27.69 -6.43
C ARG A 13 7.82 27.95 -6.60
N ARG A 14 8.57 27.90 -5.51
CA ARG A 14 10.03 28.08 -5.54
C ARG A 14 10.74 26.97 -6.31
N GLU A 15 10.16 25.77 -6.29
CA GLU A 15 10.68 24.58 -6.93
C GLU A 15 10.50 24.57 -8.46
N ASP A 16 9.59 25.38 -9.02
CA ASP A 16 9.25 25.32 -10.45
C ASP A 16 10.48 25.47 -11.36
N VAL A 17 11.37 26.41 -11.05
CA VAL A 17 12.58 26.61 -11.86
C VAL A 17 13.48 25.37 -11.85
N ARG A 18 13.64 24.74 -10.70
CA ARG A 18 14.45 23.52 -10.53
C ARG A 18 13.86 22.36 -11.34
N PHE A 19 12.56 22.13 -11.24
CA PHE A 19 11.87 21.08 -11.99
C PHE A 19 11.87 21.32 -13.50
N LEU A 20 11.53 22.54 -13.93
CA LEU A 20 11.46 22.88 -15.35
C LEU A 20 12.84 22.85 -16.05
N THR A 21 13.93 22.96 -15.29
CA THR A 21 15.30 22.89 -15.82
C THR A 21 15.96 21.51 -15.61
N GLY A 22 15.18 20.46 -15.27
CA GLY A 22 15.68 19.10 -15.12
C GLY A 22 16.61 18.87 -13.93
N ARG A 23 16.49 19.70 -12.89
CA ARG A 23 17.29 19.59 -11.66
C ARG A 23 16.51 19.03 -10.48
N GLY A 24 15.36 18.40 -10.73
CA GLY A 24 14.66 17.56 -9.77
C GLY A 24 15.50 16.33 -9.43
N VAL A 25 15.38 15.83 -8.21
CA VAL A 25 16.06 14.60 -7.74
C VAL A 25 15.03 13.71 -7.09
N TYR A 26 14.65 12.67 -7.78
CA TYR A 26 13.66 11.69 -7.36
C TYR A 26 14.36 10.47 -6.76
N THR A 27 13.60 9.61 -6.09
CA THR A 27 14.17 8.42 -5.42
C THR A 27 14.96 7.55 -6.40
N ASP A 28 14.47 7.39 -7.64
CA ASP A 28 15.12 6.54 -8.65
C ASP A 28 16.37 7.18 -9.28
N ASP A 29 16.53 8.50 -9.17
CA ASP A 29 17.75 9.20 -9.62
C ASP A 29 18.96 8.99 -8.68
N LEU A 30 18.70 8.64 -7.42
CA LEU A 30 19.74 8.46 -6.42
C LEU A 30 20.49 7.16 -6.67
N LYS A 31 21.83 7.25 -6.66
CA LYS A 31 22.73 6.09 -6.80
C LYS A 31 23.56 5.94 -5.55
N ILE A 32 23.42 4.81 -4.88
CA ILE A 32 24.23 4.44 -3.74
C ILE A 32 25.32 3.48 -4.23
N GLN A 33 26.56 3.73 -3.82
CA GLN A 33 27.68 2.87 -4.23
C GLN A 33 27.44 1.41 -3.78
N ALA A 34 27.69 0.46 -4.67
CA ALA A 34 27.51 -0.97 -4.43
C ALA A 34 26.10 -1.37 -3.94
N GLN A 35 25.08 -0.61 -4.33
CA GLN A 35 23.69 -1.00 -4.02
C GLN A 35 23.30 -2.29 -4.72
N ALA A 36 22.47 -3.09 -4.05
CA ALA A 36 21.79 -4.24 -4.62
C ALA A 36 20.37 -3.85 -5.10
N HIS A 37 19.78 -4.69 -5.93
CA HIS A 37 18.46 -4.47 -6.53
C HIS A 37 17.47 -5.54 -6.08
N ALA A 38 16.32 -5.13 -5.56
CA ALA A 38 15.23 -6.01 -5.19
C ALA A 38 14.14 -6.01 -6.26
N VAL A 39 13.60 -7.18 -6.55
CA VAL A 39 12.41 -7.38 -7.38
C VAL A 39 11.41 -8.22 -6.60
N MET A 40 10.14 -7.78 -6.58
CA MET A 40 9.07 -8.49 -5.89
C MET A 40 8.51 -9.58 -6.80
N VAL A 41 8.23 -10.74 -6.22
CA VAL A 41 7.47 -11.81 -6.89
C VAL A 41 6.01 -11.69 -6.46
N ARG A 42 5.14 -11.49 -7.44
CA ARG A 42 3.74 -11.13 -7.20
C ARG A 42 2.78 -12.16 -7.72
N SER A 43 1.66 -12.31 -7.01
CA SER A 43 0.58 -13.20 -7.41
C SER A 43 -0.06 -12.74 -8.72
N THR A 44 -0.28 -13.70 -9.60
CA THR A 44 -1.10 -13.54 -10.82
C THR A 44 -2.56 -13.93 -10.59
N VAL A 45 -2.87 -14.56 -9.44
CA VAL A 45 -4.23 -14.95 -9.07
C VAL A 45 -4.82 -14.00 -8.04
N ALA A 46 -6.12 -13.83 -8.09
CA ALA A 46 -6.84 -12.88 -7.24
C ALA A 46 -6.99 -13.35 -5.78
N HIS A 47 -7.05 -14.65 -5.56
CA HIS A 47 -7.18 -15.27 -4.25
C HIS A 47 -6.64 -16.69 -4.35
N GLY A 48 -5.71 -17.08 -3.49
CA GLY A 48 -5.08 -18.38 -3.58
C GLY A 48 -4.31 -18.77 -2.34
N ARG A 49 -4.20 -20.07 -2.12
CA ARG A 49 -3.36 -20.65 -1.08
C ARG A 49 -1.97 -20.91 -1.64
N ILE A 50 -0.94 -20.40 -0.99
CA ILE A 50 0.45 -20.71 -1.31
C ILE A 50 0.73 -22.12 -0.80
N VAL A 51 0.87 -23.07 -1.73
CA VAL A 51 1.15 -24.47 -1.41
C VAL A 51 2.63 -24.70 -1.17
N SER A 52 3.47 -24.15 -2.05
CA SER A 52 4.92 -24.22 -1.92
C SER A 52 5.60 -23.08 -2.67
N ILE A 53 6.76 -22.69 -2.17
CA ILE A 53 7.69 -21.78 -2.83
C ILE A 53 9.05 -22.46 -2.80
N ASP A 54 9.55 -22.94 -3.95
CA ASP A 54 10.91 -23.49 -4.04
C ASP A 54 11.88 -22.38 -4.44
N THR A 55 12.71 -21.97 -3.48
CA THR A 55 13.68 -20.90 -3.67
C THR A 55 15.02 -21.38 -4.22
N SER A 56 15.24 -22.68 -4.34
CA SER A 56 16.56 -23.28 -4.57
C SER A 56 17.17 -22.90 -5.91
N ALA A 57 16.39 -22.98 -6.99
CA ALA A 57 16.84 -22.62 -8.33
C ALA A 57 17.15 -21.11 -8.43
N ALA A 58 16.23 -20.26 -8.00
CA ALA A 58 16.40 -18.81 -8.01
C ALA A 58 17.60 -18.35 -7.18
N ALA A 59 17.79 -18.94 -5.99
CA ALA A 59 18.93 -18.62 -5.11
C ALA A 59 20.29 -19.02 -5.69
N ALA A 60 20.32 -20.02 -6.58
CA ALA A 60 21.54 -20.49 -7.23
C ALA A 60 21.90 -19.69 -8.50
N MET A 61 21.02 -18.78 -8.97
CA MET A 61 21.28 -18.02 -10.19
C MET A 61 22.41 -17.01 -10.00
N PRO A 62 23.18 -16.72 -11.06
CA PRO A 62 24.26 -15.74 -11.01
C PRO A 62 23.78 -14.37 -10.52
N GLY A 63 24.59 -13.72 -9.66
CA GLY A 63 24.30 -12.40 -9.16
C GLY A 63 23.24 -12.32 -8.04
N VAL A 64 22.52 -13.41 -7.75
CA VAL A 64 21.54 -13.44 -6.66
C VAL A 64 22.24 -13.40 -5.31
N LEU A 65 21.83 -12.47 -4.47
CA LEU A 65 22.40 -12.23 -3.14
C LEU A 65 21.52 -12.77 -2.02
N ALA A 66 20.20 -12.70 -2.19
CA ALA A 66 19.23 -13.23 -1.26
C ALA A 66 17.88 -13.44 -1.94
N VAL A 67 17.14 -14.42 -1.44
CA VAL A 67 15.71 -14.62 -1.69
C VAL A 67 14.99 -14.49 -0.36
N PHE A 68 13.84 -13.83 -0.36
CA PHE A 68 12.97 -13.63 0.79
C PHE A 68 11.58 -14.17 0.46
N THR A 69 10.93 -14.77 1.44
CA THR A 69 9.55 -15.24 1.37
C THR A 69 8.75 -14.73 2.57
N GLY A 70 7.46 -15.01 2.61
CA GLY A 70 6.63 -14.68 3.77
C GLY A 70 7.12 -15.29 5.09
N GLU A 71 7.83 -16.42 5.03
CA GLU A 71 8.43 -17.07 6.22
C GLU A 71 9.49 -16.18 6.91
N ASP A 72 10.27 -15.42 6.13
CA ASP A 72 11.30 -14.51 6.68
C ASP A 72 10.68 -13.36 7.49
N PHE A 73 9.39 -13.09 7.31
CA PHE A 73 8.66 -11.97 7.91
C PHE A 73 7.50 -12.41 8.81
N LYS A 74 7.33 -13.70 9.10
CA LYS A 74 6.17 -14.19 9.88
C LYS A 74 6.12 -13.64 11.31
N ASP A 75 7.28 -13.41 11.92
CA ASP A 75 7.42 -12.90 13.28
C ASP A 75 7.56 -11.37 13.32
N VAL A 76 7.54 -10.72 12.18
CA VAL A 76 7.57 -9.26 12.05
C VAL A 76 6.15 -8.71 12.15
N GLY A 77 5.99 -7.48 12.62
CA GLY A 77 4.70 -6.81 12.62
C GLY A 77 4.11 -6.67 11.21
N GLY A 78 2.79 -6.62 11.09
CA GLY A 78 2.15 -6.30 9.82
C GLY A 78 2.08 -4.81 9.59
N ASN A 79 1.88 -4.42 8.33
CA ASN A 79 1.60 -3.03 7.96
C ASN A 79 0.22 -2.62 8.52
N PRO A 80 0.12 -1.71 9.50
CA PRO A 80 -1.15 -1.30 10.08
C PRO A 80 -1.92 -0.37 9.14
N ALA A 81 -3.24 -0.25 9.35
CA ALA A 81 -4.07 0.70 8.59
C ALA A 81 -3.72 2.16 8.88
N GLY A 82 -3.11 2.43 10.04
CA GLY A 82 -2.69 3.76 10.45
C GLY A 82 -3.83 4.64 11.00
N TRP A 83 -5.08 4.27 10.82
CA TRP A 83 -6.24 4.96 11.36
C TRP A 83 -7.32 3.96 11.77
N LEU A 84 -7.45 3.75 13.07
CA LEU A 84 -8.44 2.83 13.62
C LEU A 84 -9.72 3.59 13.98
N ILE A 85 -10.87 3.03 13.62
CA ILE A 85 -12.19 3.54 13.97
C ILE A 85 -12.96 2.52 14.81
N LYS A 86 -14.02 2.98 15.47
CA LYS A 86 -14.94 2.12 16.19
C LYS A 86 -16.21 1.92 15.38
N SER A 87 -16.71 0.70 15.39
CA SER A 87 -18.02 0.37 14.86
C SER A 87 -19.12 1.01 15.72
N ARG A 88 -20.35 1.10 15.19
CA ARG A 88 -21.52 1.66 15.90
C ARG A 88 -21.82 0.98 17.23
N ASN A 89 -21.57 -0.31 17.30
CA ASN A 89 -21.72 -1.10 18.54
C ASN A 89 -20.62 -0.87 19.57
N GLY A 90 -19.67 0.05 19.28
CA GLY A 90 -18.52 0.35 20.15
C GLY A 90 -17.32 -0.58 19.98
N GLU A 91 -17.44 -1.66 19.21
CA GLU A 91 -16.33 -2.57 18.95
C GLU A 91 -15.24 -1.92 18.11
N PRO A 92 -13.97 -2.24 18.35
CA PRO A 92 -12.89 -1.75 17.54
C PRO A 92 -12.98 -2.29 16.11
N MET A 93 -12.42 -1.55 15.15
CA MET A 93 -12.22 -2.02 13.79
C MET A 93 -11.44 -3.34 13.80
N ARG A 94 -11.90 -4.30 13.00
CA ARG A 94 -11.19 -5.55 12.75
C ARG A 94 -10.11 -5.28 11.71
N GLU A 95 -8.87 -5.32 12.15
CA GLU A 95 -7.71 -5.03 11.32
C GLU A 95 -6.87 -6.30 11.13
N PRO A 96 -7.06 -7.04 10.02
CA PRO A 96 -6.18 -8.14 9.70
C PRO A 96 -4.77 -7.63 9.40
N LYS A 97 -3.76 -8.37 9.83
CA LYS A 97 -2.36 -8.03 9.53
C LYS A 97 -2.13 -8.08 8.02
N ARG A 98 -1.57 -6.99 7.47
CA ARG A 98 -1.02 -6.97 6.11
C ARG A 98 0.47 -7.27 6.20
N PRO A 99 0.93 -8.48 5.86
CA PRO A 99 2.34 -8.86 6.01
C PRO A 99 3.23 -8.09 5.04
N VAL A 100 4.53 -8.07 5.32
CA VAL A 100 5.55 -7.52 4.39
C VAL A 100 5.55 -8.30 3.08
N LEU A 101 5.51 -9.63 3.17
CA LEU A 101 5.29 -10.57 2.07
C LEU A 101 4.16 -11.53 2.47
N ALA A 102 3.28 -11.85 1.55
CA ALA A 102 2.16 -12.74 1.81
C ALA A 102 2.65 -14.12 2.29
N HIS A 103 2.02 -14.60 3.35
CA HIS A 103 2.30 -15.89 3.95
C HIS A 103 1.03 -16.75 3.93
N GLY A 104 1.15 -17.97 3.44
CA GLY A 104 0.06 -18.95 3.38
C GLY A 104 -1.05 -18.65 2.36
N LYS A 105 -1.37 -17.37 2.10
CA LYS A 105 -2.45 -16.98 1.20
C LYS A 105 -2.15 -15.65 0.51
N VAL A 106 -2.38 -15.59 -0.81
CA VAL A 106 -2.45 -14.35 -1.59
C VAL A 106 -3.90 -13.90 -1.70
N ARG A 107 -4.13 -12.57 -1.67
CA ARG A 107 -5.47 -11.99 -1.51
C ARG A 107 -5.88 -11.05 -2.63
N HIS A 108 -4.98 -10.73 -3.54
CA HIS A 108 -5.26 -9.94 -4.74
C HIS A 108 -4.21 -10.19 -5.81
N VAL A 109 -4.55 -9.90 -7.07
CA VAL A 109 -3.55 -9.86 -8.14
C VAL A 109 -2.52 -8.79 -7.82
N GLY A 110 -1.24 -9.15 -7.84
CA GLY A 110 -0.15 -8.25 -7.43
C GLY A 110 0.30 -8.39 -5.97
N ASP A 111 -0.37 -9.21 -5.15
CA ASP A 111 0.05 -9.46 -3.77
C ASP A 111 1.46 -10.09 -3.75
N ALA A 112 2.42 -9.42 -3.11
CA ALA A 112 3.80 -9.86 -3.08
C ALA A 112 3.99 -10.99 -2.06
N TYR A 113 4.46 -12.15 -2.51
CA TYR A 113 4.69 -13.32 -1.64
C TYR A 113 6.17 -13.69 -1.49
N ALA A 114 7.01 -13.18 -2.38
CA ALA A 114 8.46 -13.34 -2.29
C ALA A 114 9.18 -12.13 -2.89
N ALA A 115 10.49 -12.06 -2.68
CA ALA A 115 11.35 -11.06 -3.29
C ALA A 115 12.75 -11.64 -3.54
N VAL A 116 13.36 -11.23 -4.64
CA VAL A 116 14.74 -11.56 -4.97
C VAL A 116 15.59 -10.30 -4.90
N VAL A 117 16.78 -10.40 -4.31
CA VAL A 117 17.77 -9.34 -4.28
C VAL A 117 19.03 -9.82 -4.99
N ALA A 118 19.51 -9.05 -5.98
CA ALA A 118 20.67 -9.39 -6.77
C ALA A 118 21.59 -8.17 -7.00
N GLU A 119 22.75 -8.40 -7.61
CA GLU A 119 23.73 -7.37 -7.96
C GLU A 119 23.16 -6.34 -8.94
N THR A 120 22.37 -6.79 -9.91
CA THR A 120 21.72 -5.95 -10.90
C THR A 120 20.21 -6.18 -10.92
N TYR A 121 19.48 -5.19 -11.42
CA TYR A 121 18.04 -5.30 -11.62
C TYR A 121 17.66 -6.47 -12.54
N GLN A 122 18.43 -6.70 -13.62
CA GLN A 122 18.13 -7.76 -14.57
C GLN A 122 18.30 -9.15 -13.94
N GLU A 123 19.38 -9.37 -13.18
CA GLU A 123 19.61 -10.64 -12.46
C GLU A 123 18.47 -10.88 -11.43
N ALA A 124 18.07 -9.83 -10.69
CA ALA A 124 16.97 -9.95 -9.75
C ALA A 124 15.65 -10.29 -10.45
N ARG A 125 15.39 -9.71 -11.62
CA ARG A 125 14.18 -9.95 -12.42
C ARG A 125 14.15 -11.36 -12.98
N ASP A 126 15.26 -11.84 -13.54
CA ASP A 126 15.34 -13.18 -14.13
C ASP A 126 15.15 -14.25 -13.03
N ALA A 127 15.77 -14.05 -11.87
CA ALA A 127 15.60 -14.96 -10.73
C ALA A 127 14.20 -14.85 -10.09
N ALA A 128 13.58 -13.68 -10.11
CA ALA A 128 12.19 -13.51 -9.67
C ALA A 128 11.20 -14.25 -10.59
N GLN A 129 11.46 -14.27 -11.90
CA GLN A 129 10.68 -15.08 -12.84
C GLN A 129 10.86 -16.57 -12.57
N GLN A 130 12.07 -17.05 -12.37
CA GLN A 130 12.32 -18.46 -12.01
C GLN A 130 11.59 -18.83 -10.73
N LEU A 131 11.63 -17.97 -9.71
CA LEU A 131 10.95 -18.19 -8.45
C LEU A 131 9.42 -18.24 -8.62
N ALA A 132 8.87 -17.41 -9.51
CA ALA A 132 7.45 -17.45 -9.83
C ALA A 132 7.04 -18.78 -10.49
N ASP A 133 7.88 -19.29 -11.40
CA ASP A 133 7.64 -20.55 -12.10
C ASP A 133 7.74 -21.76 -11.14
N ASP A 134 8.58 -21.68 -10.11
CA ASP A 134 8.77 -22.70 -9.08
C ASP A 134 7.82 -22.54 -7.86
N THR A 135 6.83 -21.64 -7.96
CA THR A 135 5.82 -21.42 -6.92
C THR A 135 4.50 -22.06 -7.29
N VAL A 136 3.92 -22.82 -6.36
CA VAL A 136 2.61 -23.43 -6.52
C VAL A 136 1.58 -22.69 -5.68
N ILE A 137 0.57 -22.10 -6.35
CA ILE A 137 -0.58 -21.44 -5.70
C ILE A 137 -1.85 -22.19 -6.12
N GLU A 138 -2.57 -22.72 -5.15
CA GLU A 138 -3.92 -23.27 -5.33
C GLU A 138 -4.92 -22.12 -5.40
N GLU A 139 -5.58 -21.97 -6.54
CA GLU A 139 -6.54 -20.90 -6.76
C GLU A 139 -7.81 -21.09 -5.92
N LEU A 140 -8.28 -20.05 -5.29
CA LEU A 140 -9.50 -20.00 -4.50
C LEU A 140 -10.52 -19.06 -5.18
N PRO A 141 -11.83 -19.18 -4.87
CA PRO A 141 -12.83 -18.28 -5.42
C PRO A 141 -12.49 -16.81 -5.12
N ALA A 142 -12.44 -15.98 -6.17
CA ALA A 142 -12.19 -14.56 -6.04
C ALA A 142 -13.40 -13.84 -5.43
N ILE A 143 -13.12 -12.81 -4.63
CA ILE A 143 -14.14 -11.96 -4.00
C ILE A 143 -14.05 -10.58 -4.65
N ILE A 144 -14.97 -10.31 -5.57
CA ILE A 144 -14.93 -9.11 -6.43
C ILE A 144 -16.13 -8.20 -6.26
N ASP A 145 -17.22 -8.67 -5.64
CA ASP A 145 -18.45 -7.90 -5.41
C ASP A 145 -18.59 -7.60 -3.91
N MET A 146 -18.60 -6.33 -3.55
CA MET A 146 -18.68 -5.87 -2.15
C MET A 146 -19.99 -6.26 -1.47
N LYS A 147 -21.13 -6.18 -2.19
CA LYS A 147 -22.43 -6.54 -1.63
C LYS A 147 -22.51 -8.04 -1.38
N ALA A 148 -22.06 -8.84 -2.34
CA ALA A 148 -22.01 -10.29 -2.21
C ALA A 148 -21.04 -10.71 -1.09
N ALA A 149 -19.87 -10.08 -0.99
CA ALA A 149 -18.89 -10.35 0.06
C ALA A 149 -19.42 -10.11 1.47
N ALA A 150 -20.21 -9.05 1.65
CA ALA A 150 -20.84 -8.74 2.94
C ALA A 150 -22.07 -9.61 3.25
N ALA A 151 -22.75 -10.14 2.22
CA ALA A 151 -23.93 -10.95 2.36
C ALA A 151 -23.63 -12.44 2.59
N ASP A 152 -22.50 -12.94 2.07
CA ASP A 152 -22.09 -14.35 2.14
C ASP A 152 -20.68 -14.50 2.70
N ALA A 153 -20.59 -14.99 3.92
CA ALA A 153 -19.35 -15.25 4.63
C ALA A 153 -18.71 -16.62 4.31
N SER A 154 -19.25 -17.39 3.38
CA SER A 154 -18.72 -18.70 2.99
C SER A 154 -17.33 -18.59 2.35
N ASN A 155 -17.08 -17.49 1.63
CA ASN A 155 -15.79 -17.14 1.05
C ASN A 155 -15.23 -15.88 1.73
N ARG A 156 -14.07 -16.00 2.39
CA ARG A 156 -13.46 -14.92 3.18
C ARG A 156 -12.11 -14.52 2.63
N VAL A 157 -11.91 -13.21 2.49
CA VAL A 157 -10.58 -12.64 2.14
C VAL A 157 -9.58 -12.93 3.25
N HIS A 158 -9.97 -12.66 4.49
CA HIS A 158 -9.19 -12.92 5.70
C HIS A 158 -9.92 -13.94 6.56
N ASP A 159 -9.28 -15.06 6.86
CA ASP A 159 -9.90 -16.17 7.59
C ASP A 159 -10.35 -15.78 9.01
N GLU A 160 -9.63 -14.82 9.61
CA GLU A 160 -9.93 -14.25 10.92
C GLU A 160 -11.10 -13.26 10.94
N ILE A 161 -11.56 -12.77 9.77
CA ILE A 161 -12.69 -11.86 9.64
C ILE A 161 -13.94 -12.65 9.23
N PRO A 162 -14.92 -12.84 10.13
CA PRO A 162 -15.99 -13.81 9.93
C PRO A 162 -17.00 -13.47 8.83
N ASP A 163 -17.10 -12.20 8.46
CA ASP A 163 -18.15 -11.65 7.59
C ASP A 163 -17.63 -10.69 6.50
N ASN A 164 -16.33 -10.67 6.24
CA ASN A 164 -15.63 -9.74 5.34
C ASN A 164 -15.82 -8.25 5.69
N ILE A 165 -16.32 -7.92 6.88
CA ILE A 165 -16.59 -6.55 7.33
C ILE A 165 -15.52 -6.13 8.34
N CYS A 166 -14.74 -5.11 8.01
CA CYS A 166 -13.75 -4.54 8.93
C CYS A 166 -14.40 -3.71 10.04
N PHE A 167 -15.42 -2.93 9.68
CA PHE A 167 -16.17 -2.08 10.62
C PHE A 167 -17.51 -1.67 10.01
N ASP A 168 -18.45 -1.32 10.89
CA ASP A 168 -19.71 -0.68 10.55
C ASP A 168 -19.78 0.65 11.30
N TRP A 169 -19.60 1.76 10.59
CA TRP A 169 -19.53 3.09 11.17
C TRP A 169 -20.71 3.95 10.75
N GLY A 170 -21.21 4.76 11.64
CA GLY A 170 -22.29 5.71 11.39
C GLY A 170 -22.02 7.06 12.02
N TRP A 171 -22.52 8.10 11.41
CA TRP A 171 -22.47 9.46 11.92
C TRP A 171 -23.83 9.82 12.46
N ILE A 172 -23.92 10.18 13.72
CA ILE A 172 -25.17 10.74 14.31
C ILE A 172 -26.34 9.75 14.32
N GLU A 173 -26.15 8.60 14.94
CA GLU A 173 -27.22 7.59 15.15
C GLU A 173 -28.40 8.11 15.96
N ASP A 174 -28.16 9.03 16.89
CA ASP A 174 -29.16 9.58 17.81
C ASP A 174 -30.29 10.35 17.09
N ASN A 175 -30.10 10.75 15.84
CA ASN A 175 -31.06 11.48 15.05
C ASN A 175 -31.85 10.64 14.03
N ARG A 176 -31.62 9.33 13.96
CA ARG A 176 -32.21 8.46 12.95
C ARG A 176 -33.75 8.55 12.93
N ALA A 177 -34.37 8.42 14.09
CA ALA A 177 -35.83 8.50 14.21
C ALA A 177 -36.39 9.88 13.78
N ALA A 178 -35.69 10.96 14.10
CA ALA A 178 -36.05 12.32 13.68
C ALA A 178 -35.96 12.48 12.16
N VAL A 179 -34.88 11.97 11.56
CA VAL A 179 -34.68 11.97 10.10
C VAL A 179 -35.79 11.18 9.40
N ASP A 180 -36.03 9.96 9.86
CA ASP A 180 -37.08 9.08 9.28
C ASP A 180 -38.49 9.74 9.38
N ALA A 181 -38.77 10.43 10.48
CA ALA A 181 -40.06 11.16 10.64
C ALA A 181 -40.18 12.35 9.68
N VAL A 182 -39.09 13.01 9.30
CA VAL A 182 -39.08 14.07 8.28
C VAL A 182 -39.29 13.48 6.90
N PHE A 183 -38.55 12.42 6.56
CA PHE A 183 -38.69 11.72 5.29
C PHE A 183 -40.14 11.19 5.05
N ALA A 184 -40.75 10.61 6.08
CA ALA A 184 -42.12 10.11 6.02
C ALA A 184 -43.15 11.19 5.68
N LYS A 185 -42.82 12.47 5.93
CA LYS A 185 -43.70 13.62 5.67
C LYS A 185 -43.29 14.42 4.42
N ALA A 186 -42.16 14.12 3.84
CA ALA A 186 -41.67 14.86 2.69
C ALA A 186 -42.56 14.62 1.46
N PRO A 187 -43.11 15.66 0.79
CA PRO A 187 -43.95 15.49 -0.40
C PRO A 187 -43.16 14.97 -1.60
N HIS A 188 -41.85 15.12 -1.63
CA HIS A 188 -40.96 14.57 -2.62
C HIS A 188 -39.78 13.87 -1.95
N VAL A 189 -39.55 12.61 -2.32
CA VAL A 189 -38.35 11.85 -1.93
C VAL A 189 -37.75 11.29 -3.21
N THR A 190 -36.48 11.62 -3.43
CA THR A 190 -35.71 11.04 -4.54
C THR A 190 -34.68 10.11 -3.95
N THR A 191 -34.63 8.89 -4.45
CA THR A 191 -33.61 7.88 -4.10
C THR A 191 -32.70 7.65 -5.28
N LEU A 192 -31.40 7.62 -5.03
CA LEU A 192 -30.37 7.34 -6.04
C LEU A 192 -29.37 6.32 -5.49
N GLU A 193 -29.09 5.29 -6.27
CA GLU A 193 -28.01 4.36 -6.01
C GLU A 193 -26.89 4.60 -7.01
N LEU A 194 -25.67 4.82 -6.51
CA LEU A 194 -24.49 5.14 -7.30
C LEU A 194 -23.41 4.11 -7.04
N VAL A 195 -22.74 3.69 -8.11
CA VAL A 195 -21.48 2.96 -8.05
C VAL A 195 -20.35 3.90 -8.43
N ASN A 196 -19.49 4.21 -7.46
CA ASN A 196 -18.26 4.95 -7.70
C ASN A 196 -17.13 3.92 -7.82
N ASN A 197 -16.79 3.55 -9.05
CA ASN A 197 -15.86 2.48 -9.31
C ASN A 197 -14.45 2.76 -8.79
N ARG A 198 -13.70 1.70 -8.52
CA ARG A 198 -12.30 1.74 -8.09
C ARG A 198 -11.42 2.46 -9.11
N LEU A 199 -10.48 3.27 -8.60
CA LEU A 199 -9.49 4.00 -9.40
C LEU A 199 -8.09 3.82 -8.80
N VAL A 200 -7.09 3.66 -9.66
CA VAL A 200 -5.69 3.80 -9.31
C VAL A 200 -5.28 5.27 -9.51
N PRO A 201 -4.58 5.91 -8.56
CA PRO A 201 -4.16 7.32 -8.68
C PRO A 201 -3.17 7.58 -9.81
N ASN A 202 -2.37 6.60 -10.16
CA ASN A 202 -1.44 6.60 -11.30
C ASN A 202 -0.53 7.84 -11.37
N ALA A 203 0.27 8.06 -10.32
CA ALA A 203 1.31 9.09 -10.31
C ALA A 203 2.34 8.85 -11.44
N MET A 204 2.86 9.94 -12.05
CA MET A 204 3.88 9.83 -13.12
C MET A 204 5.14 9.11 -12.64
N GLU A 205 5.60 9.39 -11.43
CA GLU A 205 6.64 8.62 -10.75
C GLU A 205 6.04 7.39 -10.08
N PRO A 206 6.42 6.14 -10.46
CA PRO A 206 6.11 4.95 -9.69
C PRO A 206 6.69 5.00 -8.27
N ARG A 207 6.26 4.08 -7.39
CA ARG A 207 6.87 3.97 -6.06
C ARG A 207 8.30 3.45 -6.18
N ALA A 208 9.20 3.98 -5.33
CA ALA A 208 10.57 3.53 -5.22
C ALA A 208 11.05 3.67 -3.77
N SER A 209 11.93 2.77 -3.34
CA SER A 209 12.49 2.76 -1.99
C SER A 209 13.94 2.30 -2.01
N ILE A 210 14.78 2.92 -1.18
CA ILE A 210 16.17 2.52 -0.94
C ILE A 210 16.35 2.36 0.57
N GLY A 211 16.69 1.15 0.99
CA GLY A 211 17.02 0.82 2.38
C GLY A 211 18.53 0.82 2.60
N GLU A 212 18.95 1.43 3.69
CA GLU A 212 20.35 1.42 4.17
C GLU A 212 20.36 1.02 5.65
N TYR A 213 21.41 0.29 6.06
CA TYR A 213 21.65 -0.08 7.45
C TYR A 213 23.08 0.24 7.85
N PHE A 214 23.25 0.83 9.02
CA PHE A 214 24.55 1.26 9.57
C PHE A 214 24.91 0.41 10.78
N PRO A 215 25.72 -0.66 10.62
CA PRO A 215 25.97 -1.62 11.70
C PRO A 215 26.67 -0.99 12.91
N GLY A 216 27.49 0.05 12.71
CA GLY A 216 28.19 0.74 13.80
C GLY A 216 27.28 1.43 14.81
N THR A 217 26.10 1.90 14.38
CA THR A 217 25.11 2.58 15.24
C THR A 217 23.81 1.79 15.40
N GLY A 218 23.58 0.79 14.55
CA GLY A 218 22.32 0.06 14.46
C GLY A 218 21.18 0.89 13.85
N ASP A 219 21.50 1.98 13.17
CA ASP A 219 20.53 2.87 12.56
C ASP A 219 20.14 2.41 11.15
N TYR A 220 18.94 2.78 10.73
CA TYR A 220 18.43 2.55 9.40
C TYR A 220 18.13 3.88 8.70
N LYS A 221 18.22 3.88 7.38
CA LYS A 221 17.72 4.97 6.55
C LYS A 221 16.90 4.41 5.42
N LEU A 222 15.68 4.97 5.28
CA LEU A 222 14.78 4.70 4.18
C LEU A 222 14.65 5.96 3.34
N THR A 223 15.05 5.89 2.07
CA THR A 223 14.72 6.93 1.09
C THR A 223 13.58 6.39 0.23
N THR A 224 12.43 7.06 0.21
CA THR A 224 11.22 6.52 -0.42
C THR A 224 10.34 7.61 -1.01
N THR A 225 9.54 7.24 -2.00
CA THR A 225 8.51 8.09 -2.59
C THR A 225 7.30 8.19 -1.66
N SER A 226 7.33 9.12 -0.71
CA SER A 226 6.27 9.25 0.31
C SER A 226 5.69 10.67 0.36
N GLN A 227 4.36 10.76 0.53
CA GLN A 227 3.67 11.99 0.89
C GLN A 227 3.73 12.28 2.40
N ASN A 228 4.15 11.28 3.19
CA ASN A 228 4.01 11.30 4.63
C ASN A 228 5.20 10.63 5.35
N PRO A 229 6.44 11.14 5.18
CA PRO A 229 7.64 10.47 5.68
C PRO A 229 7.66 10.29 7.20
N HIS A 230 7.04 11.19 7.96
CA HIS A 230 6.97 11.06 9.43
C HIS A 230 6.07 9.90 9.86
N LEU A 231 4.92 9.73 9.22
CA LEU A 231 4.03 8.61 9.51
C LEU A 231 4.66 7.29 9.03
N THR A 232 5.28 7.27 7.86
CA THR A 232 6.03 6.12 7.37
C THR A 232 7.11 5.70 8.37
N ARG A 233 7.88 6.66 8.94
CA ARG A 233 8.86 6.38 9.98
C ARG A 233 8.24 5.70 11.19
N LEU A 234 7.17 6.27 11.75
CA LEU A 234 6.47 5.70 12.90
C LEU A 234 5.97 4.28 12.61
N LEU A 235 5.24 4.11 11.53
CA LEU A 235 4.56 2.85 11.24
C LEU A 235 5.55 1.73 10.88
N VAL A 236 6.53 2.02 10.03
CA VAL A 236 7.55 1.04 9.66
C VAL A 236 8.43 0.66 10.84
N ALA A 237 8.92 1.65 11.63
CA ALA A 237 9.78 1.36 12.75
C ALA A 237 9.04 0.61 13.87
N ALA A 238 7.96 1.19 14.39
CA ALA A 238 7.30 0.68 15.61
C ALA A 238 6.43 -0.55 15.34
N PHE A 239 5.68 -0.56 14.24
CA PHE A 239 4.66 -1.60 14.01
C PHE A 239 5.14 -2.72 13.10
N VAL A 240 6.01 -2.44 12.13
CA VAL A 240 6.51 -3.46 11.22
C VAL A 240 7.81 -4.06 11.73
N MET A 241 8.83 -3.24 11.94
CA MET A 241 10.18 -3.72 12.27
C MET A 241 10.41 -3.94 13.78
N GLY A 242 9.55 -3.41 14.65
CA GLY A 242 9.71 -3.51 16.11
C GLY A 242 10.97 -2.83 16.64
N ILE A 243 11.41 -1.73 16.00
CA ILE A 243 12.57 -0.95 16.42
C ILE A 243 12.16 0.42 16.95
N PRO A 244 12.97 1.06 17.81
CA PRO A 244 12.73 2.43 18.24
C PRO A 244 12.67 3.38 17.05
N GLU A 245 11.71 4.31 17.05
CA GLU A 245 11.50 5.24 15.94
C GLU A 245 12.73 6.10 15.61
N ASN A 246 13.52 6.46 16.63
CA ASN A 246 14.77 7.21 16.46
C ASN A 246 15.90 6.42 15.78
N LYS A 247 15.71 5.12 15.56
CA LYS A 247 16.64 4.25 14.80
C LYS A 247 16.33 4.23 13.31
N LEU A 248 15.26 4.85 12.87
CA LEU A 248 14.90 4.95 11.46
C LEU A 248 14.83 6.42 11.01
N THR A 249 15.65 6.80 10.04
CA THR A 249 15.51 8.05 9.31
C THR A 249 14.78 7.80 8.00
N VAL A 250 13.69 8.52 7.76
CA VAL A 250 12.94 8.46 6.49
C VAL A 250 13.12 9.76 5.73
N VAL A 251 13.53 9.65 4.47
CA VAL A 251 13.75 10.77 3.55
C VAL A 251 12.84 10.61 2.35
N ALA A 252 12.03 11.64 2.08
CA ALA A 252 11.31 11.78 0.81
C ALA A 252 12.00 12.89 0.02
N PRO A 253 12.71 12.56 -1.09
CA PRO A 253 13.27 13.57 -1.99
C PRO A 253 12.16 14.26 -2.80
N ASP A 254 12.41 14.71 -4.00
CA ASP A 254 11.33 15.15 -4.87
C ASP A 254 10.39 13.97 -5.17
N VAL A 255 9.08 14.23 -5.15
CA VAL A 255 8.06 13.21 -5.37
C VAL A 255 7.22 13.58 -6.57
N GLY A 256 7.21 12.69 -7.58
CA GLY A 256 6.57 12.89 -8.88
C GLY A 256 5.09 12.58 -8.92
N GLY A 257 4.34 13.08 -7.91
CA GLY A 257 2.93 12.84 -7.69
C GLY A 257 2.68 11.71 -6.70
N GLY A 258 1.54 11.77 -6.00
CA GLY A 258 1.16 10.75 -5.03
C GLY A 258 -0.35 10.54 -5.02
N PHE A 259 -1.14 11.62 -5.05
CA PHE A 259 -2.61 11.61 -5.15
C PHE A 259 -3.30 10.69 -4.13
N GLY A 260 -2.67 10.50 -2.96
CA GLY A 260 -3.14 9.65 -1.89
C GLY A 260 -2.48 8.27 -1.84
N SER A 261 -2.01 7.68 -2.95
CA SER A 261 -1.39 6.35 -2.93
C SER A 261 -0.07 6.31 -2.17
N LYS A 262 0.69 7.39 -2.15
CA LYS A 262 1.97 7.49 -1.44
C LYS A 262 1.84 8.02 0.00
N ILE A 263 0.63 8.13 0.54
CA ILE A 263 0.38 8.37 1.98
C ILE A 263 0.62 7.09 2.77
N TYR A 264 0.21 5.96 2.22
CA TYR A 264 0.32 4.66 2.85
C TYR A 264 1.78 4.18 2.87
N HIS A 265 2.07 3.24 3.74
CA HIS A 265 3.32 2.48 3.77
C HIS A 265 3.07 1.08 3.22
N TYR A 266 4.10 0.50 2.65
CA TYR A 266 4.02 -0.73 1.87
C TYR A 266 5.08 -1.74 2.33
N GLY A 267 4.88 -3.02 2.04
CA GLY A 267 5.80 -4.08 2.42
C GLY A 267 7.20 -3.90 1.84
N GLU A 268 7.31 -3.32 0.65
CA GLU A 268 8.58 -3.08 -0.02
C GLU A 268 9.52 -2.17 0.77
N GLU A 269 8.99 -1.21 1.54
CA GLU A 269 9.76 -0.31 2.39
C GLU A 269 10.46 -1.06 3.54
N ALA A 270 9.74 -1.97 4.18
CA ALA A 270 10.31 -2.83 5.22
C ALA A 270 11.25 -3.88 4.64
N LEU A 271 10.93 -4.43 3.45
CA LEU A 271 11.76 -5.41 2.76
C LEU A 271 13.15 -4.84 2.47
N VAL A 272 13.24 -3.64 1.85
CA VAL A 272 14.56 -3.08 1.50
C VAL A 272 15.41 -2.77 2.74
N LEU A 273 14.80 -2.42 3.88
CA LEU A 273 15.49 -2.21 5.15
C LEU A 273 16.00 -3.53 5.75
N ALA A 274 15.16 -4.57 5.76
CA ALA A 274 15.54 -5.90 6.23
C ALA A 274 16.63 -6.51 5.37
N ALA A 275 16.50 -6.39 4.05
CA ALA A 275 17.51 -6.85 3.09
C ALA A 275 18.83 -6.09 3.24
N ALA A 276 18.78 -4.76 3.44
CA ALA A 276 19.99 -3.97 3.66
C ALA A 276 20.73 -4.40 4.93
N LYS A 277 20.02 -4.71 6.01
CA LYS A 277 20.62 -5.25 7.24
C LYS A 277 21.26 -6.62 7.00
N LYS A 278 20.54 -7.53 6.32
CA LYS A 278 21.03 -8.89 6.04
C LYS A 278 22.28 -8.90 5.18
N LEU A 279 22.32 -8.02 4.16
CA LEU A 279 23.40 -7.99 3.18
C LEU A 279 24.54 -7.03 3.53
N GLY A 280 24.35 -6.14 4.52
CA GLY A 280 25.35 -5.12 4.89
C GLY A 280 25.59 -4.07 3.80
N ARG A 281 24.63 -3.86 2.89
CA ARG A 281 24.72 -2.89 1.78
C ARG A 281 23.34 -2.31 1.46
N ALA A 282 23.34 -1.17 0.79
CA ALA A 282 22.07 -0.56 0.35
C ALA A 282 21.30 -1.48 -0.59
N VAL A 283 19.97 -1.51 -0.43
CA VAL A 283 19.07 -2.27 -1.32
C VAL A 283 18.02 -1.32 -1.87
N ARG A 284 17.86 -1.34 -3.20
CA ARG A 284 16.90 -0.55 -3.94
C ARG A 284 15.79 -1.44 -4.47
N TRP A 285 14.57 -0.94 -4.41
CA TRP A 285 13.41 -1.41 -5.18
C TRP A 285 12.77 -0.24 -5.90
N THR A 286 12.37 -0.45 -7.15
CA THR A 286 11.61 0.52 -7.95
C THR A 286 10.50 -0.22 -8.67
N ALA A 287 9.26 0.25 -8.50
CA ALA A 287 8.10 -0.37 -9.15
C ALA A 287 8.11 -0.14 -10.66
N GLU A 288 7.77 -1.17 -11.41
CA GLU A 288 7.33 -0.99 -12.79
C GLU A 288 5.93 -0.33 -12.82
N ARG A 289 5.55 0.24 -13.95
CA ARG A 289 4.23 0.84 -14.13
C ARG A 289 3.10 -0.17 -13.92
N SER A 290 3.27 -1.39 -14.41
CA SER A 290 2.33 -2.50 -14.20
C SER A 290 2.15 -2.85 -12.72
N GLU A 291 3.24 -2.86 -11.93
CA GLU A 291 3.16 -3.05 -10.48
C GLU A 291 2.35 -1.94 -9.82
N SER A 292 2.56 -0.67 -10.19
CA SER A 292 1.79 0.46 -9.65
C SER A 292 0.28 0.29 -9.87
N PHE A 293 -0.14 -0.18 -11.04
CA PHE A 293 -1.56 -0.46 -11.30
C PHE A 293 -2.13 -1.57 -10.42
N LEU A 294 -1.33 -2.55 -10.04
CA LEU A 294 -1.77 -3.70 -9.26
C LEU A 294 -1.70 -3.46 -7.75
N THR A 295 -0.75 -2.64 -7.29
CA THR A 295 -0.35 -2.64 -5.88
C THR A 295 -0.43 -1.29 -5.16
N ASP A 296 -0.50 -0.17 -5.90
CA ASP A 296 -0.72 1.12 -5.26
C ASP A 296 -2.11 1.16 -4.61
N ALA A 297 -2.22 1.82 -3.47
CA ALA A 297 -3.51 1.96 -2.80
C ALA A 297 -4.51 2.66 -3.72
N HIS A 298 -5.56 1.93 -4.06
CA HIS A 298 -6.65 2.43 -4.89
C HIS A 298 -7.57 3.34 -4.09
N GLY A 299 -8.27 4.23 -4.79
CA GLY A 299 -9.31 5.06 -4.22
C GLY A 299 -10.69 4.67 -4.73
N ARG A 300 -11.71 5.32 -4.17
CA ARG A 300 -13.14 5.14 -4.51
C ARG A 300 -13.66 3.76 -4.07
N ASP A 301 -14.28 3.02 -4.96
CA ASP A 301 -14.84 1.69 -4.72
C ASP A 301 -16.01 1.72 -3.72
N HIS A 302 -16.99 2.58 -3.99
CA HIS A 302 -18.15 2.75 -3.12
C HIS A 302 -19.44 2.42 -3.84
N VAL A 303 -20.33 1.68 -3.17
CA VAL A 303 -21.75 1.63 -3.52
C VAL A 303 -22.50 2.52 -2.54
N THR A 304 -23.13 3.56 -3.04
CA THR A 304 -23.75 4.60 -2.23
C THR A 304 -25.23 4.72 -2.54
N LYS A 305 -26.07 4.57 -1.52
CA LYS A 305 -27.50 4.90 -1.60
C LYS A 305 -27.72 6.27 -0.96
N ILE A 306 -28.32 7.18 -1.71
CA ILE A 306 -28.62 8.55 -1.26
C ILE A 306 -30.12 8.75 -1.35
N GLU A 307 -30.70 9.37 -0.34
CA GLU A 307 -32.10 9.80 -0.33
C GLU A 307 -32.16 11.29 -0.02
N LEU A 308 -32.92 12.03 -0.79
CA LEU A 308 -33.17 13.47 -0.60
C LEU A 308 -34.69 13.70 -0.50
N GLY A 309 -35.09 14.19 0.66
CA GLY A 309 -36.48 14.64 0.87
C GLY A 309 -36.57 16.17 0.79
N CYS A 310 -37.52 16.70 0.07
CA CYS A 310 -37.76 18.13 -0.05
C CYS A 310 -39.25 18.51 -0.04
N THR A 311 -39.51 19.79 0.21
CA THR A 311 -40.83 20.40 0.04
C THR A 311 -41.11 20.63 -1.45
N LYS A 312 -42.34 21.08 -1.77
CA LYS A 312 -42.72 21.41 -3.16
C LYS A 312 -41.88 22.50 -3.79
N ASP A 313 -41.28 23.36 -2.96
CA ASP A 313 -40.45 24.48 -3.40
C ASP A 313 -38.94 24.13 -3.39
N GLY A 314 -38.59 22.88 -3.10
CA GLY A 314 -37.21 22.41 -3.02
C GLY A 314 -36.55 22.75 -1.71
#